data_0564aed2b902e3021affc04d14f0bee1
#
_entry.id   0564aed2b902e3021affc04d14f0bee1
#
_cell.length_a   1.000
_cell.length_b   1.000
_cell.length_c   1.000
_cell.angle_alpha   90.00
_cell.angle_beta   90.00
_cell.angle_gamma   90.00
#
_symmetry.space_group_name_H-M   'P 1'
#
loop_
_entity.id
_entity.type
_entity.pdbx_description
1 polymer ?
#
loop_
_entity_poly.entity_id
_entity_poly.type
_entity_poly.pdbx_seq_one_letter_code
_entity_poly.pdbx_strand_id
1 'polypeptide(L)'
;MNVVYSAPAEYDLKGIPNHEPGNPTNQILFRSTSFTNPYWWAEHNEYLQHTNRAFGNTYLEYQPDLGLGENFSLKIREQAGLDIWTSDYATVREMGSTSSLKGGDIENYGSQHNVFNNLFTVNFDGKFGKSDEWRLNVILGNEFNHESIRNWDYYGSNFNFPGFTNIGNATSLTSSEYKRQER
;
A
#
# COMPACT_ATOMS: atom_id res chain seq x y z
N MET A 1 -4.42 -13.92 20.95
CA MET A 1 -4.90 -13.32 22.23
C MET A 1 -5.69 -14.29 23.10
N ASN A 2 -6.52 -15.15 22.57
CA ASN A 2 -7.37 -16.06 23.38
C ASN A 2 -6.60 -16.98 24.33
N VAL A 3 -5.35 -17.33 24.04
CA VAL A 3 -4.52 -18.22 24.88
C VAL A 3 -4.13 -17.56 26.19
N VAL A 4 -3.76 -16.27 26.15
CA VAL A 4 -3.33 -15.54 27.35
C VAL A 4 -4.49 -15.43 28.36
N TYR A 5 -5.69 -15.18 27.87
CA TYR A 5 -6.89 -15.06 28.71
C TYR A 5 -7.46 -16.40 29.21
N SER A 6 -7.09 -17.51 28.56
CA SER A 6 -7.57 -18.85 28.92
C SER A 6 -6.55 -19.64 29.74
N ALA A 7 -5.34 -19.12 29.93
CA ALA A 7 -4.34 -19.74 30.78
C ALA A 7 -4.73 -19.59 32.28
N PRO A 8 -4.59 -20.61 33.11
CA PRO A 8 -4.72 -20.45 34.55
C PRO A 8 -3.72 -19.41 35.08
N ALA A 9 -4.10 -18.71 36.16
CA ALA A 9 -3.25 -17.68 36.75
C ALA A 9 -1.90 -18.23 37.28
N GLU A 10 -1.87 -19.50 37.63
CA GLU A 10 -0.67 -20.17 38.12
C GLU A 10 0.25 -20.65 36.96
N TYR A 11 -0.22 -20.61 35.73
CA TYR A 11 0.57 -21.03 34.57
C TYR A 11 1.51 -19.92 34.13
N ASP A 12 2.80 -20.09 34.43
CA ASP A 12 3.83 -19.11 34.04
C ASP A 12 4.18 -19.25 32.56
N LEU A 13 3.39 -18.59 31.73
CA LEU A 13 3.60 -18.53 30.26
C LEU A 13 4.98 -18.00 29.86
N LYS A 14 5.61 -17.15 30.68
CA LYS A 14 6.90 -16.56 30.42
C LYS A 14 8.08 -17.37 30.88
N GLY A 15 7.91 -18.07 32.02
CA GLY A 15 8.96 -18.85 32.64
C GLY A 15 9.13 -20.25 32.04
N ILE A 16 8.14 -20.73 31.28
CA ILE A 16 8.21 -22.03 30.61
C ILE A 16 8.78 -21.82 29.18
N PRO A 17 9.72 -22.70 28.73
CA PRO A 17 10.20 -22.66 27.36
C PRO A 17 9.05 -22.73 26.36
N ASN A 18 9.12 -21.92 25.29
CA ASN A 18 8.05 -21.83 24.28
C ASN A 18 8.10 -22.98 23.26
N HIS A 19 9.22 -23.71 23.18
CA HIS A 19 9.41 -24.87 22.30
C HIS A 19 10.27 -25.93 22.99
N GLU A 20 10.24 -27.14 22.46
CA GLU A 20 11.07 -28.23 22.94
C GLU A 20 12.56 -27.97 22.67
N PRO A 21 13.46 -28.30 23.61
CA PRO A 21 14.90 -28.16 23.41
C PRO A 21 15.38 -28.90 22.16
N GLY A 22 16.06 -28.17 21.27
CA GLY A 22 16.57 -28.72 20.00
C GLY A 22 15.54 -28.90 18.89
N ASN A 23 14.27 -28.55 19.13
CA ASN A 23 13.23 -28.56 18.09
C ASN A 23 12.38 -27.31 18.13
N PRO A 24 12.81 -26.21 17.45
CA PRO A 24 12.12 -24.94 17.48
C PRO A 24 10.74 -24.97 16.81
N THR A 25 10.44 -25.97 16.00
CA THR A 25 9.13 -26.10 15.34
C THR A 25 8.09 -26.82 16.22
N ASN A 26 8.50 -27.41 17.33
CA ASN A 26 7.59 -28.06 18.24
C ASN A 26 7.29 -27.20 19.48
N GLN A 27 6.18 -26.46 19.41
CA GLN A 27 5.76 -25.56 20.49
C GLN A 27 5.37 -26.31 21.75
N ILE A 28 5.73 -25.76 22.91
CA ILE A 28 5.18 -26.17 24.18
C ILE A 28 3.86 -25.45 24.40
N LEU A 29 2.79 -26.22 24.44
CA LEU A 29 1.41 -25.74 24.56
C LEU A 29 0.86 -26.05 25.95
N PHE A 30 0.15 -25.10 26.55
CA PHE A 30 -0.46 -25.36 27.87
C PHE A 30 -1.80 -26.10 27.75
N ARG A 31 -2.39 -26.16 26.55
CA ARG A 31 -3.66 -26.85 26.32
C ARG A 31 -3.58 -27.74 25.07
N SER A 32 -4.57 -27.79 24.26
CA SER A 32 -4.58 -28.62 23.04
C SER A 32 -3.77 -28.00 21.90
N THR A 33 -3.48 -28.79 20.88
CA THR A 33 -2.83 -28.36 19.61
C THR A 33 -3.58 -27.28 18.83
N SER A 34 -4.76 -26.90 19.31
CA SER A 34 -5.54 -25.80 18.69
C SER A 34 -5.13 -24.40 19.15
N PHE A 35 -4.23 -24.32 20.13
CA PHE A 35 -3.74 -23.05 20.66
C PHE A 35 -2.27 -22.88 20.36
N THR A 36 -1.89 -21.72 19.83
CA THR A 36 -0.49 -21.35 19.62
C THR A 36 0.07 -20.73 20.89
N ASN A 37 1.29 -21.11 21.28
CA ASN A 37 2.02 -20.43 22.34
C ASN A 37 2.26 -18.96 21.90
N PRO A 38 1.82 -17.94 22.66
CA PRO A 38 1.93 -16.55 22.24
C PRO A 38 3.38 -16.05 22.14
N TYR A 39 4.29 -16.56 22.97
CA TYR A 39 5.71 -16.22 22.90
C TYR A 39 6.38 -16.86 21.69
N TRP A 40 6.08 -18.13 21.42
CA TRP A 40 6.54 -18.81 20.21
C TRP A 40 6.04 -18.09 18.96
N TRP A 41 4.75 -17.69 18.95
CA TRP A 41 4.15 -16.98 17.83
C TRP A 41 4.84 -15.65 17.56
N ALA A 42 5.13 -14.88 18.61
CA ALA A 42 5.79 -13.59 18.51
C ALA A 42 7.26 -13.67 18.06
N GLU A 43 7.91 -14.80 18.32
CA GLU A 43 9.31 -15.05 17.96
C GLU A 43 9.48 -15.58 16.53
N HIS A 44 8.49 -16.36 16.02
CA HIS A 44 8.64 -17.12 14.78
C HIS A 44 7.72 -16.68 13.65
N ASN A 45 6.67 -15.92 13.97
CA ASN A 45 5.75 -15.42 12.95
C ASN A 45 5.92 -13.91 12.78
N GLU A 46 5.86 -13.46 11.55
CA GLU A 46 6.05 -12.05 11.20
C GLU A 46 4.88 -11.52 10.40
N TYR A 47 4.57 -10.26 10.64
CA TYR A 47 3.72 -9.46 9.78
C TYR A 47 4.47 -8.16 9.47
N LEU A 48 4.83 -7.99 8.23
CA LEU A 48 5.57 -6.83 7.74
C LEU A 48 4.68 -6.00 6.84
N GLN A 49 4.75 -4.70 7.00
CA GLN A 49 4.10 -3.75 6.11
C GLN A 49 5.10 -2.66 5.75
N HIS A 50 5.22 -2.40 4.47
CA HIS A 50 6.05 -1.33 3.95
C HIS A 50 5.25 -0.50 2.94
N THR A 51 5.23 0.82 3.10
CA THR A 51 4.54 1.73 2.20
C THR A 51 5.47 2.85 1.78
N ASN A 52 5.64 3.01 0.48
CA ASN A 52 6.33 4.12 -0.14
C ASN A 52 5.32 4.99 -0.88
N ARG A 53 5.39 6.29 -0.71
CA ARG A 53 4.56 7.24 -1.44
C ARG A 53 5.37 8.44 -1.88
N ALA A 54 5.19 8.83 -3.14
CA ALA A 54 5.71 10.06 -3.68
C ALA A 54 4.55 10.82 -4.34
N PHE A 55 4.35 12.06 -3.95
CA PHE A 55 3.29 12.89 -4.53
C PHE A 55 3.77 14.32 -4.67
N GLY A 56 3.18 15.02 -5.61
CA GLY A 56 3.45 16.42 -5.83
C GLY A 56 2.64 17.00 -6.98
N ASN A 57 2.61 18.31 -7.04
CA ASN A 57 2.05 19.03 -8.17
C ASN A 57 2.94 20.19 -8.55
N THR A 58 2.83 20.59 -9.80
CA THR A 58 3.51 21.76 -10.35
C THR A 58 2.58 22.45 -11.32
N TYR A 59 2.79 23.73 -11.52
CA TYR A 59 2.09 24.46 -12.57
C TYR A 59 3.03 25.45 -13.25
N LEU A 60 2.73 25.72 -14.51
CA LEU A 60 3.31 26.77 -15.29
C LEU A 60 2.20 27.75 -15.69
N GLU A 61 2.40 29.02 -15.45
CA GLU A 61 1.47 30.07 -15.79
C GLU A 61 2.16 31.09 -16.70
N TYR A 62 1.49 31.43 -17.78
CA TYR A 62 1.98 32.42 -18.75
C TYR A 62 0.89 33.44 -19.02
N GLN A 63 1.26 34.71 -18.89
CA GLN A 63 0.40 35.86 -19.20
C GLN A 63 1.06 36.69 -20.26
N PRO A 64 0.74 36.47 -21.56
CA PRO A 64 1.26 37.26 -22.64
C PRO A 64 0.70 38.68 -22.60
N ASP A 65 1.54 39.65 -22.91
CA ASP A 65 1.07 40.98 -23.25
C ASP A 65 0.41 40.94 -24.66
N LEU A 66 -0.88 41.19 -24.70
CA LEU A 66 -1.65 41.15 -25.95
C LEU A 66 -1.51 42.43 -26.79
N GLY A 67 -0.87 43.46 -26.24
CA GLY A 67 -0.81 44.79 -26.91
C GLY A 67 -2.16 45.47 -27.04
N LEU A 68 -3.20 45.01 -26.35
CA LEU A 68 -4.58 45.51 -26.43
C LEU A 68 -4.93 46.49 -25.29
N GLY A 69 -3.93 46.90 -24.50
CA GLY A 69 -4.08 47.73 -23.31
C GLY A 69 -4.51 46.99 -22.07
N GLU A 70 -4.64 47.71 -20.95
CA GLU A 70 -4.91 47.15 -19.63
C GLU A 70 -6.30 46.52 -19.46
N ASN A 71 -7.17 46.71 -20.42
CA ASN A 71 -8.55 46.21 -20.38
C ASN A 71 -8.68 44.76 -20.79
N PHE A 72 -7.60 44.14 -21.29
CA PHE A 72 -7.62 42.77 -21.75
C PHE A 72 -6.46 41.97 -21.12
N SER A 73 -6.77 40.80 -20.66
CA SER A 73 -5.75 39.88 -20.15
C SER A 73 -6.00 38.44 -20.62
N LEU A 74 -4.93 37.75 -20.94
CA LEU A 74 -4.94 36.35 -21.26
C LEU A 74 -4.02 35.63 -20.27
N LYS A 75 -4.52 34.57 -19.64
CA LYS A 75 -3.77 33.73 -18.76
C LYS A 75 -3.86 32.29 -19.26
N ILE A 76 -2.72 31.71 -19.51
CA ILE A 76 -2.57 30.28 -19.88
C ILE A 76 -1.92 29.60 -18.74
N ARG A 77 -2.53 28.53 -18.26
CA ARG A 77 -2.00 27.72 -17.13
C ARG A 77 -2.05 26.24 -17.47
N GLU A 78 -0.94 25.61 -17.24
CA GLU A 78 -0.75 24.16 -17.27
C GLU A 78 -0.42 23.69 -15.87
N GLN A 79 -1.17 22.74 -15.36
CA GLN A 79 -0.95 22.13 -14.05
C GLN A 79 -0.85 20.62 -14.19
N ALA A 80 0.21 20.04 -13.63
CA ALA A 80 0.41 18.60 -13.58
C ALA A 80 0.55 18.13 -12.15
N GLY A 81 -0.11 17.04 -11.81
CA GLY A 81 -0.03 16.37 -10.51
C GLY A 81 0.32 14.91 -10.67
N LEU A 82 1.09 14.39 -9.73
CA LEU A 82 1.50 12.99 -9.65
C LEU A 82 1.32 12.50 -8.22
N ASP A 83 0.74 11.30 -8.08
CA ASP A 83 0.66 10.58 -6.80
C ASP A 83 0.92 9.09 -7.07
N ILE A 84 2.02 8.60 -6.54
CA ILE A 84 2.45 7.21 -6.69
C ILE A 84 2.64 6.64 -5.31
N TRP A 85 1.98 5.52 -5.01
CA TRP A 85 2.26 4.78 -3.79
C TRP A 85 2.29 3.28 -4.04
N THR A 86 3.14 2.62 -3.28
CA THR A 86 3.28 1.17 -3.26
C THR A 86 3.17 0.70 -1.82
N SER A 87 2.33 -0.27 -1.57
CA SER A 87 2.19 -0.92 -0.27
C SER A 87 2.50 -2.41 -0.44
N ASP A 88 3.50 -2.87 0.28
CA ASP A 88 3.94 -4.25 0.34
C ASP A 88 3.64 -4.83 1.70
N TYR A 89 3.11 -6.04 1.74
CA TYR A 89 2.78 -6.79 2.94
C TYR A 89 3.39 -8.17 2.86
N ALA A 90 3.92 -8.64 3.97
CA ALA A 90 4.36 -10.01 4.12
C ALA A 90 3.81 -10.59 5.42
N THR A 91 3.12 -11.72 5.32
CA THR A 91 2.67 -12.51 6.45
C THR A 91 3.43 -13.83 6.44
N VAL A 92 4.18 -14.08 7.49
CA VAL A 92 4.99 -15.30 7.63
C VAL A 92 4.49 -16.10 8.81
N ARG A 93 4.22 -17.37 8.58
CA ARG A 93 3.90 -18.36 9.61
C ARG A 93 4.89 -19.51 9.52
N GLU A 94 5.79 -19.58 10.49
CA GLU A 94 6.86 -20.57 10.55
C GLU A 94 6.33 -22.00 10.68
N MET A 95 7.14 -22.97 10.28
CA MET A 95 6.87 -24.40 10.51
C MET A 95 6.57 -24.66 11.99
N GLY A 96 5.52 -25.43 12.26
CA GLY A 96 5.04 -25.66 13.62
C GLY A 96 3.99 -24.65 14.08
N SER A 97 3.68 -23.61 13.32
CA SER A 97 2.55 -22.72 13.60
C SER A 97 1.24 -23.49 13.55
N THR A 98 0.39 -23.33 14.57
CA THR A 98 -0.95 -23.97 14.60
C THR A 98 -1.94 -23.29 13.65
N SER A 99 -1.63 -22.11 13.19
CA SER A 99 -2.44 -21.34 12.22
C SER A 99 -2.09 -21.63 10.75
N SER A 100 -1.00 -22.35 10.51
CA SER A 100 -0.67 -22.94 9.22
C SER A 100 -0.80 -24.48 9.34
N LEU A 101 -0.86 -25.19 8.22
CA LEU A 101 -0.97 -26.66 8.17
C LEU A 101 0.31 -27.39 8.71
N LYS A 102 0.95 -26.84 9.75
CA LYS A 102 2.23 -27.25 10.38
C LYS A 102 3.45 -27.17 9.47
N GLY A 103 3.28 -27.01 8.17
CA GLY A 103 4.37 -26.90 7.19
C GLY A 103 4.94 -25.50 7.01
N GLY A 104 4.36 -24.51 7.69
CA GLY A 104 4.68 -23.11 7.48
C GLY A 104 4.12 -22.55 6.17
N ASP A 105 3.94 -21.25 6.11
CA ASP A 105 3.52 -20.53 4.92
C ASP A 105 4.00 -19.09 4.91
N ILE A 106 4.03 -18.51 3.73
CA ILE A 106 4.32 -17.10 3.49
C ILE A 106 3.35 -16.55 2.45
N GLU A 107 2.81 -15.38 2.72
CA GLU A 107 1.98 -14.62 1.82
C GLU A 107 2.60 -13.23 1.62
N ASN A 108 3.00 -12.94 0.39
CA ASN A 108 3.51 -11.63 -0.03
C ASN A 108 2.49 -11.01 -0.96
N TYR A 109 1.83 -9.96 -0.52
CA TYR A 109 0.84 -9.27 -1.32
C TYR A 109 1.04 -7.76 -1.28
N GLY A 110 0.51 -7.09 -2.26
CA GLY A 110 0.64 -5.65 -2.28
C GLY A 110 -0.16 -4.97 -3.37
N SER A 111 -0.06 -3.66 -3.36
CA SER A 111 -0.69 -2.80 -4.35
C SER A 111 0.21 -1.65 -4.74
N GLN A 112 0.18 -1.30 -6.01
CA GLN A 112 0.77 -0.10 -6.55
C GLN A 112 -0.32 0.74 -7.21
N HIS A 113 -0.39 2.00 -6.84
CA HIS A 113 -1.28 2.99 -7.41
C HIS A 113 -0.45 4.11 -8.03
N ASN A 114 -0.80 4.47 -9.25
CA ASN A 114 -0.21 5.61 -9.93
C ASN A 114 -1.35 6.50 -10.43
N VAL A 115 -1.39 7.72 -9.98
CA VAL A 115 -2.36 8.72 -10.38
C VAL A 115 -1.63 9.89 -11.02
N PHE A 116 -2.03 10.23 -12.21
CA PHE A 116 -1.54 11.41 -12.94
C PHE A 116 -2.73 12.26 -13.31
N ASN A 117 -2.64 13.54 -12.96
CA ASN A 117 -3.64 14.55 -13.38
C ASN A 117 -2.94 15.65 -14.19
N ASN A 118 -3.63 16.12 -15.18
CA ASN A 118 -3.20 17.25 -15.96
C ASN A 118 -4.40 18.17 -16.21
N LEU A 119 -4.22 19.46 -15.95
CA LEU A 119 -5.24 20.48 -16.18
C LEU A 119 -4.63 21.65 -16.95
N PHE A 120 -5.05 21.79 -18.18
CA PHE A 120 -4.75 22.93 -19.02
C PHE A 120 -5.90 23.92 -18.98
N THR A 121 -5.63 25.20 -18.75
CA THR A 121 -6.66 26.25 -18.73
C THR A 121 -6.18 27.49 -19.48
N VAL A 122 -7.11 28.09 -20.22
CA VAL A 122 -6.96 29.41 -20.87
C VAL A 122 -8.05 30.30 -20.33
N ASN A 123 -7.68 31.38 -19.68
CA ASN A 123 -8.60 32.37 -19.15
C ASN A 123 -8.38 33.71 -19.88
N PHE A 124 -9.43 34.18 -20.50
CA PHE A 124 -9.49 35.52 -21.13
C PHE A 124 -10.41 36.41 -20.31
N ASP A 125 -9.93 37.57 -19.90
CA ASP A 125 -10.70 38.63 -19.25
C ASP A 125 -10.64 39.89 -20.06
N GLY A 126 -11.79 40.46 -20.38
CA GLY A 126 -11.88 41.66 -21.17
C GLY A 126 -12.93 42.65 -20.62
N LYS A 127 -12.57 43.90 -20.56
CA LYS A 127 -13.45 45.02 -20.22
C LYS A 127 -13.75 45.83 -21.44
N PHE A 128 -15.00 46.17 -21.62
CA PHE A 128 -15.52 46.85 -22.82
C PHE A 128 -16.38 48.05 -22.44
N GLY A 129 -16.47 49.01 -23.33
CA GLY A 129 -17.27 50.25 -23.13
C GLY A 129 -16.42 51.44 -22.72
N LYS A 130 -17.02 52.64 -22.76
CA LYS A 130 -16.30 53.90 -22.50
C LYS A 130 -15.89 54.08 -21.02
N SER A 131 -16.51 53.32 -20.09
CA SER A 131 -16.28 53.36 -18.64
C SER A 131 -16.22 51.95 -18.06
N ASP A 132 -15.72 50.97 -18.81
CA ASP A 132 -15.65 49.54 -18.39
C ASP A 132 -17.02 48.96 -18.01
N GLU A 133 -18.06 49.37 -18.72
CA GLU A 133 -19.45 49.02 -18.43
C GLU A 133 -19.75 47.52 -18.55
N TRP A 134 -18.97 46.84 -19.39
CA TRP A 134 -19.11 45.41 -19.65
C TRP A 134 -17.83 44.66 -19.37
N ARG A 135 -17.96 43.53 -18.65
CA ARG A 135 -16.86 42.61 -18.41
C ARG A 135 -17.22 41.22 -18.95
N LEU A 136 -16.31 40.67 -19.73
CA LEU A 136 -16.41 39.31 -20.23
C LEU A 136 -15.24 38.50 -19.67
N ASN A 137 -15.55 37.40 -19.01
CA ASN A 137 -14.57 36.42 -18.61
C ASN A 137 -14.91 35.09 -19.29
N VAL A 138 -13.95 34.50 -19.97
CA VAL A 138 -14.08 33.20 -20.65
C VAL A 138 -12.97 32.30 -20.17
N ILE A 139 -13.35 31.13 -19.66
CA ILE A 139 -12.42 30.11 -19.26
C ILE A 139 -12.66 28.88 -20.12
N LEU A 140 -11.61 28.45 -20.78
CA LEU A 140 -11.56 27.18 -21.50
C LEU A 140 -10.58 26.24 -20.76
N GLY A 141 -10.95 24.99 -20.58
CA GLY A 141 -10.11 24.02 -19.90
C GLY A 141 -10.17 22.65 -20.54
N ASN A 142 -9.09 21.93 -20.40
CA ASN A 142 -9.00 20.52 -20.72
C ASN A 142 -8.37 19.81 -19.53
N GLU A 143 -9.04 18.75 -19.07
CA GLU A 143 -8.57 17.92 -17.96
C GLU A 143 -8.29 16.51 -18.47
N PHE A 144 -7.17 15.97 -18.05
CA PHE A 144 -6.78 14.59 -18.30
C PHE A 144 -6.38 13.95 -16.97
N ASN A 145 -7.06 12.86 -16.64
CA ASN A 145 -6.78 12.05 -15.47
C ASN A 145 -6.42 10.63 -15.92
N HIS A 146 -5.38 10.07 -15.33
CA HIS A 146 -5.00 8.70 -15.56
C HIS A 146 -4.72 8.00 -14.23
N GLU A 147 -5.39 6.88 -14.00
CA GLU A 147 -5.18 6.02 -12.84
C GLU A 147 -4.76 4.62 -13.30
N SER A 148 -3.76 4.07 -12.65
CA SER A 148 -3.30 2.71 -12.84
C SER A 148 -3.13 2.03 -11.49
N ILE A 149 -3.79 0.89 -11.32
CA ILE A 149 -3.73 0.05 -10.13
C ILE A 149 -3.16 -1.30 -10.53
N ARG A 150 -2.17 -1.77 -9.78
CA ARG A 150 -1.61 -3.11 -9.89
C ARG A 150 -1.63 -3.76 -8.51
N ASN A 151 -2.26 -4.92 -8.39
CA ASN A 151 -2.25 -5.74 -7.20
C ASN A 151 -1.54 -7.05 -7.51
N TRP A 152 -0.82 -7.57 -6.53
CA TRP A 152 -0.17 -8.88 -6.61
C TRP A 152 -0.35 -9.63 -5.30
N ASP A 153 -0.36 -10.95 -5.43
CA ASP A 153 -0.43 -11.88 -4.32
C ASP A 153 0.39 -13.12 -4.67
N TYR A 154 1.34 -13.45 -3.80
CA TYR A 154 2.21 -14.60 -3.91
C TYR A 154 2.11 -15.40 -2.62
N TYR A 155 1.55 -16.56 -2.68
CA TYR A 155 1.41 -17.47 -1.56
C TYR A 155 2.29 -18.70 -1.72
N GLY A 156 3.09 -18.99 -0.69
CA GLY A 156 3.92 -20.19 -0.61
C GLY A 156 3.61 -20.98 0.66
N SER A 157 3.51 -22.28 0.54
CA SER A 157 3.26 -23.15 1.69
C SER A 157 4.12 -24.39 1.68
N ASN A 158 4.19 -25.06 2.85
CA ASN A 158 5.00 -26.25 3.10
C ASN A 158 6.49 -25.96 2.87
N PHE A 159 7.12 -25.28 3.80
CA PHE A 159 8.56 -25.01 3.77
C PHE A 159 9.37 -26.30 3.79
N ASN A 160 10.47 -26.34 3.07
CA ASN A 160 11.37 -27.49 3.01
C ASN A 160 12.15 -27.68 4.32
N PHE A 161 12.48 -26.56 4.99
CA PHE A 161 13.20 -26.56 6.26
C PHE A 161 12.86 -25.32 7.11
N PRO A 162 12.94 -25.43 8.44
CA PRO A 162 12.62 -24.32 9.34
C PRO A 162 13.69 -23.24 9.36
N GLY A 163 13.32 -22.04 9.83
CA GLY A 163 14.21 -20.91 10.03
C GLY A 163 14.58 -20.14 8.76
N PHE A 164 13.99 -20.49 7.62
CA PHE A 164 14.16 -19.76 6.37
C PHE A 164 12.79 -19.41 5.78
N THR A 165 12.23 -18.32 6.26
CA THR A 165 10.87 -17.85 5.95
C THR A 165 10.85 -17.05 4.64
N ASN A 166 11.21 -17.70 3.54
CA ASN A 166 11.23 -17.10 2.21
C ASN A 166 10.37 -17.93 1.26
N ILE A 167 9.74 -17.27 0.30
CA ILE A 167 8.88 -17.94 -0.69
C ILE A 167 9.63 -19.02 -1.49
N GLY A 168 10.93 -18.85 -1.69
CA GLY A 168 11.79 -19.86 -2.32
C GLY A 168 11.99 -21.15 -1.51
N ASN A 169 11.60 -21.16 -0.22
CA ASN A 169 11.59 -22.33 0.64
C ASN A 169 10.29 -23.14 0.56
N ALA A 170 9.24 -22.58 -0.03
CA ALA A 170 7.95 -23.23 -0.15
C ALA A 170 7.94 -24.30 -1.26
N THR A 171 7.30 -25.44 -0.99
CA THR A 171 7.12 -26.52 -1.97
C THR A 171 5.87 -26.32 -2.83
N SER A 172 4.89 -25.55 -2.35
CA SER A 172 3.67 -25.24 -3.08
C SER A 172 3.57 -23.72 -3.24
N LEU A 173 3.41 -23.27 -4.48
CA LEU A 173 3.35 -21.86 -4.84
C LEU A 173 2.05 -21.55 -5.57
N THR A 174 1.42 -20.42 -5.21
CA THR A 174 0.28 -19.86 -5.93
C THR A 174 0.54 -18.37 -6.10
N SER A 175 0.19 -17.82 -7.27
CA SER A 175 0.33 -16.40 -7.54
C SER A 175 -0.86 -15.85 -8.29
N SER A 176 -1.21 -14.62 -8.02
CA SER A 176 -2.16 -13.86 -8.80
C SER A 176 -1.66 -12.43 -9.02
N GLU A 177 -1.98 -11.87 -10.17
CA GLU A 177 -1.71 -10.48 -10.50
C GLU A 177 -2.94 -9.89 -11.19
N TYR A 178 -3.31 -8.69 -10.77
CA TYR A 178 -4.40 -7.93 -11.37
C TYR A 178 -3.91 -6.52 -11.70
N LYS A 179 -4.21 -6.07 -12.92
CA LYS A 179 -3.91 -4.72 -13.38
C LYS A 179 -5.14 -4.05 -13.96
N ARG A 180 -5.44 -2.83 -13.50
CA ARG A 180 -6.50 -1.97 -14.02
C ARG A 180 -5.90 -0.64 -14.44
N GLN A 181 -6.39 -0.09 -15.55
CA GLN A 181 -6.05 1.25 -16.04
C GLN A 181 -7.32 1.98 -16.41
N GLU A 182 -7.46 3.21 -15.94
CA GLU A 182 -8.57 4.12 -16.27
C GLU A 182 -8.01 5.44 -16.82
N ARG A 183 -8.76 6.02 -17.74
CA ARG A 183 -8.41 7.32 -18.38
C ARG A 183 -9.61 8.23 -18.33
#